data_53f2f862f0a4390163db4377c84dd25b
#
_entry.id   53f2f862f0a4390163db4377c84dd25b
#
_cell.length_a   1.000
_cell.length_b   1.000
_cell.length_c   1.000
_cell.angle_alpha   90.00
_cell.angle_beta   90.00
_cell.angle_gamma   90.00
#
_symmetry.space_group_name_H-M   'P 1'
#
loop_
_entity.id
_entity.type
_entity.pdbx_description
1 polymer ?
#
loop_
_entity_poly.entity_id
_entity_poly.type
_entity_poly.pdbx_seq_one_letter_code
_entity_poly.pdbx_strand_id
1 'polypeptide(L)'
;MNIAKLMASLLIGLCTLPVAAQTDFRHISFDEALQAAKKEKKHVFIDFYTDWCGPCKRMSREVFPQKSVGDFMNARFVCLKLNAEKEGVELAKKYGVKAYPTYYVIDAQGKQLMTASGSMPPDDFIAKIESGLNPDHSPERMKQLYAEGKRTPDLINNYALYLMEQRKEAEGFKVIDDYFNSLSDKKRLSADNAFLFTRYTLNLDNDRARFMVANHDRFDKKVQEAIYTRIQNLYHNALTTYFSGYQMREKKYVEADYQKLKSEMLAMHLDQKYEYAPMFRLIESRVADDDNTFLNNCDREYDNLNPRDRTLLILNLTRLIEPKDQAMKQKLSTFIRTRLATMDGNTISLAGRLLDSIEAKD
;
A
#
# COMPACT_ATOMS: atom_id res chain seq x y z
N MET A 1 -26.87 74.70 -23.55
CA MET A 1 -26.01 74.32 -22.42
C MET A 1 -26.45 72.92 -21.97
N ASN A 2 -25.85 71.87 -22.59
CA ASN A 2 -26.30 70.53 -22.50
C ASN A 2 -25.38 69.73 -21.55
N ILE A 3 -25.98 69.20 -20.51
CA ILE A 3 -25.31 68.27 -19.57
C ILE A 3 -25.49 66.88 -20.14
N ALA A 4 -24.44 66.31 -20.70
CA ALA A 4 -24.44 65.00 -21.21
C ALA A 4 -24.39 63.96 -20.03
N LYS A 5 -25.35 63.06 -20.03
CA LYS A 5 -25.45 61.96 -19.06
C LYS A 5 -24.34 60.95 -19.31
N LEU A 6 -23.43 60.78 -18.37
CA LEU A 6 -22.47 59.70 -18.32
C LEU A 6 -23.15 58.52 -17.65
N MET A 7 -23.59 57.52 -18.41
CA MET A 7 -23.99 56.23 -17.89
C MET A 7 -22.75 55.31 -17.86
N ALA A 8 -22.19 55.11 -16.69
CA ALA A 8 -21.16 54.12 -16.47
C ALA A 8 -21.84 52.75 -16.30
N SER A 9 -21.73 51.92 -17.33
CA SER A 9 -22.15 50.52 -17.26
C SER A 9 -21.11 49.73 -16.44
N LEU A 10 -21.46 49.41 -15.20
CA LEU A 10 -20.68 48.54 -14.34
C LEU A 10 -20.90 47.09 -14.83
N LEU A 11 -20.01 46.59 -15.66
CA LEU A 11 -19.91 45.16 -15.99
C LEU A 11 -19.38 44.44 -14.76
N ILE A 12 -20.28 43.88 -13.95
CA ILE A 12 -19.91 42.88 -12.90
C ILE A 12 -19.55 41.59 -13.65
N GLY A 13 -18.25 41.43 -13.92
CA GLY A 13 -17.69 40.17 -14.34
C GLY A 13 -17.88 39.13 -13.23
N LEU A 14 -18.87 38.25 -13.40
CA LEU A 14 -18.99 37.07 -12.56
C LEU A 14 -17.73 36.23 -12.80
N CYS A 15 -16.72 36.40 -11.95
CA CYS A 15 -15.64 35.42 -11.82
C CYS A 15 -16.25 34.14 -11.27
N THR A 16 -16.71 33.24 -12.15
CA THR A 16 -16.99 31.87 -11.78
C THR A 16 -15.66 31.21 -11.46
N LEU A 17 -15.29 31.20 -10.18
CA LEU A 17 -14.23 30.32 -9.70
C LEU A 17 -14.61 28.90 -10.14
N PRO A 18 -13.70 28.15 -10.78
CA PRO A 18 -13.98 26.75 -11.09
C PRO A 18 -14.18 26.01 -9.76
N VAL A 19 -15.41 25.65 -9.47
CA VAL A 19 -15.70 24.69 -8.41
C VAL A 19 -14.93 23.43 -8.77
N ALA A 20 -14.03 23.00 -7.90
CA ALA A 20 -13.29 21.77 -8.11
C ALA A 20 -14.31 20.66 -8.35
N ALA A 21 -14.26 20.02 -9.52
CA ALA A 21 -15.23 19.02 -9.91
C ALA A 21 -14.99 17.77 -9.08
N GLN A 22 -15.78 17.57 -8.02
CA GLN A 22 -15.86 16.29 -7.33
C GLN A 22 -16.65 15.28 -8.17
N THR A 23 -16.56 13.98 -7.86
CA THR A 23 -17.40 12.95 -8.49
C THR A 23 -18.88 13.27 -8.25
N ASP A 24 -19.64 13.41 -9.34
CA ASP A 24 -21.08 13.72 -9.32
C ASP A 24 -21.90 12.43 -9.16
N PHE A 25 -22.21 12.08 -7.92
CA PHE A 25 -23.11 10.97 -7.61
C PHE A 25 -24.58 11.40 -7.72
N ARG A 26 -25.27 10.89 -8.72
CA ARG A 26 -26.67 11.23 -9.02
C ARG A 26 -27.64 10.46 -8.13
N HIS A 27 -28.63 11.16 -7.61
CA HIS A 27 -29.73 10.57 -6.80
C HIS A 27 -30.89 10.17 -7.71
N ILE A 28 -30.67 9.18 -8.58
CA ILE A 28 -31.63 8.64 -9.53
C ILE A 28 -31.67 7.11 -9.43
N SER A 29 -32.70 6.49 -9.94
CA SER A 29 -32.81 5.03 -10.02
C SER A 29 -31.78 4.44 -10.99
N PHE A 30 -31.55 3.14 -10.89
CA PHE A 30 -30.64 2.43 -11.81
C PHE A 30 -31.13 2.50 -13.26
N ASP A 31 -32.45 2.38 -13.48
CA ASP A 31 -33.04 2.46 -14.83
C ASP A 31 -32.90 3.88 -15.42
N GLU A 32 -33.12 4.92 -14.62
CA GLU A 32 -32.85 6.31 -15.03
C GLU A 32 -31.36 6.53 -15.33
N ALA A 33 -30.47 5.91 -14.58
CA ALA A 33 -29.03 5.99 -14.82
C ALA A 33 -28.65 5.32 -16.17
N LEU A 34 -29.24 4.18 -16.51
CA LEU A 34 -29.04 3.54 -17.81
C LEU A 34 -29.55 4.42 -18.97
N GLN A 35 -30.70 5.07 -18.80
CA GLN A 35 -31.25 6.00 -19.80
C GLN A 35 -30.34 7.24 -19.96
N ALA A 36 -29.89 7.80 -18.85
CA ALA A 36 -28.94 8.91 -18.84
C ALA A 36 -27.60 8.54 -19.50
N ALA A 37 -27.05 7.38 -19.17
CA ALA A 37 -25.84 6.84 -19.78
C ALA A 37 -25.97 6.69 -21.30
N LYS A 38 -27.09 6.17 -21.77
CA LYS A 38 -27.39 6.05 -23.22
C LYS A 38 -27.45 7.43 -23.90
N LYS A 39 -28.14 8.40 -23.28
CA LYS A 39 -28.27 9.77 -23.80
C LYS A 39 -26.92 10.52 -23.82
N GLU A 40 -26.14 10.37 -22.77
CA GLU A 40 -24.84 11.05 -22.58
C GLU A 40 -23.68 10.29 -23.24
N LYS A 41 -23.91 9.11 -23.81
CA LYS A 41 -22.86 8.22 -24.34
C LYS A 41 -21.79 7.87 -23.32
N LYS A 42 -22.22 7.57 -22.10
CA LYS A 42 -21.41 7.18 -20.97
C LYS A 42 -21.73 5.76 -20.51
N HIS A 43 -20.95 5.24 -19.58
CA HIS A 43 -21.29 4.04 -18.81
C HIS A 43 -21.91 4.44 -17.46
N VAL A 44 -22.53 3.49 -16.77
CA VAL A 44 -22.98 3.66 -15.39
C VAL A 44 -21.88 3.15 -14.47
N PHE A 45 -21.47 3.98 -13.51
CA PHE A 45 -20.60 3.58 -12.39
C PHE A 45 -21.46 3.46 -11.12
N ILE A 46 -21.29 2.39 -10.35
CA ILE A 46 -22.00 2.17 -9.09
C ILE A 46 -20.98 1.94 -7.98
N ASP A 47 -21.03 2.75 -6.92
CA ASP A 47 -20.36 2.52 -5.64
C ASP A 47 -21.32 1.87 -4.66
N PHE A 48 -21.16 0.58 -4.39
CA PHE A 48 -21.90 -0.13 -3.34
C PHE A 48 -21.19 0.04 -1.99
N TYR A 49 -21.89 0.63 -1.02
CA TYR A 49 -21.35 0.91 0.30
C TYR A 49 -22.33 0.48 1.41
N THR A 50 -21.90 0.55 2.68
CA THR A 50 -22.74 0.48 3.87
C THR A 50 -22.37 1.58 4.87
N ASP A 51 -23.29 1.95 5.79
CA ASP A 51 -23.06 3.05 6.73
C ASP A 51 -21.96 2.76 7.75
N TRP A 52 -21.71 1.50 8.06
CA TRP A 52 -20.66 1.07 8.99
C TRP A 52 -19.30 0.88 8.33
N CYS A 53 -19.20 0.90 7.00
CA CYS A 53 -17.99 0.62 6.26
C CYS A 53 -16.94 1.75 6.38
N GLY A 54 -15.91 1.53 7.18
CA GLY A 54 -14.80 2.49 7.35
C GLY A 54 -14.06 2.82 6.04
N PRO A 55 -13.64 1.81 5.23
CA PRO A 55 -13.04 2.04 3.92
C PRO A 55 -13.91 2.85 2.95
N CYS A 56 -15.26 2.65 2.96
CA CYS A 56 -16.18 3.43 2.12
C CYS A 56 -16.20 4.91 2.52
N LYS A 57 -16.19 5.17 3.84
CA LYS A 57 -16.10 6.55 4.38
C LYS A 57 -14.79 7.24 3.95
N ARG A 58 -13.69 6.48 3.88
CA ARG A 58 -12.41 7.00 3.37
C ARG A 58 -12.53 7.39 1.89
N MET A 59 -13.05 6.52 1.03
CA MET A 59 -13.26 6.84 -0.38
C MET A 59 -14.10 8.11 -0.56
N SER A 60 -15.19 8.24 0.22
CA SER A 60 -16.08 9.40 0.15
C SER A 60 -15.44 10.72 0.61
N ARG A 61 -14.49 10.68 1.54
CA ARG A 61 -13.87 11.89 2.09
C ARG A 61 -12.56 12.26 1.38
N GLU A 62 -11.81 11.28 0.90
CA GLU A 62 -10.41 11.48 0.49
C GLU A 62 -10.19 11.24 -1.00
N VAL A 63 -11.06 10.46 -1.67
CA VAL A 63 -10.87 10.08 -3.08
C VAL A 63 -11.88 10.74 -3.99
N PHE A 64 -13.17 10.51 -3.82
CA PHE A 64 -14.21 11.05 -4.70
C PHE A 64 -14.28 12.58 -4.76
N PRO A 65 -13.88 13.35 -3.72
CA PRO A 65 -13.83 14.80 -3.81
C PRO A 65 -12.62 15.36 -4.56
N GLN A 66 -11.63 14.51 -4.89
CA GLN A 66 -10.44 14.97 -5.61
C GLN A 66 -10.80 15.39 -7.05
N LYS A 67 -10.29 16.55 -7.48
CA LYS A 67 -10.55 17.09 -8.81
C LYS A 67 -10.17 16.11 -9.93
N SER A 68 -9.03 15.44 -9.82
CA SER A 68 -8.58 14.45 -10.81
C SER A 68 -9.56 13.28 -10.95
N VAL A 69 -10.10 12.80 -9.82
CA VAL A 69 -11.11 11.74 -9.80
C VAL A 69 -12.44 12.23 -10.37
N GLY A 70 -12.89 13.41 -9.94
CA GLY A 70 -14.13 14.01 -10.44
C GLY A 70 -14.11 14.25 -11.95
N ASP A 71 -13.04 14.85 -12.46
CA ASP A 71 -12.87 15.09 -13.90
C ASP A 71 -12.89 13.78 -14.70
N PHE A 72 -12.17 12.75 -14.20
CA PHE A 72 -12.14 11.42 -14.81
C PHE A 72 -13.50 10.75 -14.81
N MET A 73 -14.18 10.72 -13.66
CA MET A 73 -15.46 10.04 -13.47
C MET A 73 -16.60 10.72 -14.21
N ASN A 74 -16.75 12.02 -14.06
CA ASN A 74 -17.86 12.79 -14.64
C ASN A 74 -17.80 12.82 -16.17
N ALA A 75 -16.61 12.78 -16.75
CA ALA A 75 -16.46 12.72 -18.21
C ALA A 75 -16.93 11.38 -18.80
N ARG A 76 -16.83 10.27 -18.06
CA ARG A 76 -16.99 8.91 -18.58
C ARG A 76 -18.23 8.18 -18.06
N PHE A 77 -18.74 8.60 -16.88
CA PHE A 77 -19.76 7.83 -16.17
C PHE A 77 -20.96 8.68 -15.73
N VAL A 78 -22.10 8.03 -15.67
CA VAL A 78 -23.22 8.40 -14.80
C VAL A 78 -22.99 7.66 -13.49
N CYS A 79 -22.65 8.39 -12.41
CA CYS A 79 -22.23 7.77 -11.16
C CYS A 79 -23.43 7.62 -10.21
N LEU A 80 -23.59 6.43 -9.65
CA LEU A 80 -24.52 6.11 -8.56
C LEU A 80 -23.73 5.68 -7.32
N LYS A 81 -24.27 6.03 -6.16
CA LYS A 81 -23.77 5.57 -4.86
C LYS A 81 -24.92 4.97 -4.09
N LEU A 82 -24.88 3.65 -3.87
CA LEU A 82 -26.01 2.88 -3.38
C LEU A 82 -25.66 2.17 -2.07
N ASN A 83 -26.46 2.41 -1.02
CA ASN A 83 -26.32 1.65 0.19
C ASN A 83 -26.86 0.23 -0.01
N ALA A 84 -25.96 -0.76 0.07
CA ALA A 84 -26.28 -2.16 -0.17
C ALA A 84 -27.20 -2.80 0.89
N GLU A 85 -27.48 -2.09 1.98
CA GLU A 85 -28.42 -2.50 3.04
C GLU A 85 -29.74 -1.69 2.98
N LYS A 86 -29.87 -0.73 2.04
CA LYS A 86 -31.02 0.16 1.88
C LYS A 86 -31.51 0.14 0.43
N GLU A 87 -31.40 1.29 -0.25
CA GLU A 87 -31.87 1.45 -1.64
C GLU A 87 -31.14 0.58 -2.65
N GLY A 88 -29.95 0.10 -2.34
CA GLY A 88 -29.10 -0.75 -3.21
C GLY A 88 -29.27 -2.25 -3.01
N VAL A 89 -30.10 -2.74 -2.08
CA VAL A 89 -30.21 -4.17 -1.69
C VAL A 89 -30.40 -5.09 -2.89
N GLU A 90 -31.40 -4.81 -3.73
CA GLU A 90 -31.73 -5.67 -4.86
C GLU A 90 -30.60 -5.70 -5.93
N LEU A 91 -30.01 -4.55 -6.18
CA LEU A 91 -28.88 -4.48 -7.13
C LEU A 91 -27.62 -5.15 -6.55
N ALA A 92 -27.32 -4.94 -5.28
CA ALA A 92 -26.20 -5.59 -4.61
C ALA A 92 -26.33 -7.12 -4.64
N LYS A 93 -27.55 -7.63 -4.42
CA LYS A 93 -27.86 -9.06 -4.54
C LYS A 93 -27.73 -9.56 -5.99
N LYS A 94 -28.29 -8.82 -6.94
CA LYS A 94 -28.20 -9.14 -8.38
C LYS A 94 -26.76 -9.27 -8.86
N TYR A 95 -25.89 -8.35 -8.45
CA TYR A 95 -24.47 -8.32 -8.82
C TYR A 95 -23.56 -9.14 -7.88
N GLY A 96 -24.11 -9.79 -6.85
CA GLY A 96 -23.36 -10.67 -5.96
C GLY A 96 -22.33 -9.94 -5.10
N VAL A 97 -22.62 -8.71 -4.64
CA VAL A 97 -21.73 -7.90 -3.80
C VAL A 97 -21.52 -8.60 -2.46
N LYS A 98 -20.25 -8.86 -2.09
CA LYS A 98 -19.87 -9.58 -0.86
C LYS A 98 -18.96 -8.78 0.07
N ALA A 99 -18.46 -7.63 -0.38
CA ALA A 99 -17.53 -6.78 0.38
C ALA A 99 -17.78 -5.31 0.06
N TYR A 100 -17.30 -4.41 0.91
CA TYR A 100 -17.50 -2.97 0.73
C TYR A 100 -16.20 -2.19 0.95
N PRO A 101 -15.94 -1.12 0.12
CA PRO A 101 -16.72 -0.74 -1.06
C PRO A 101 -16.51 -1.72 -2.21
N THR A 102 -17.52 -1.90 -3.05
CA THR A 102 -17.41 -2.60 -4.36
C THR A 102 -17.98 -1.72 -5.45
N TYR A 103 -17.20 -1.61 -6.52
CA TYR A 103 -17.50 -0.78 -7.68
C TYR A 103 -17.89 -1.64 -8.87
N TYR A 104 -18.89 -1.20 -9.59
CA TYR A 104 -19.28 -1.79 -10.88
C TYR A 104 -19.28 -0.73 -11.96
N VAL A 105 -18.79 -1.09 -13.14
CA VAL A 105 -19.05 -0.33 -14.36
C VAL A 105 -19.90 -1.19 -15.29
N ILE A 106 -20.97 -0.58 -15.79
CA ILE A 106 -22.04 -1.22 -16.54
C ILE A 106 -22.29 -0.40 -17.80
N ASP A 107 -22.43 -1.04 -18.96
CA ASP A 107 -22.78 -0.34 -20.19
C ASP A 107 -24.24 0.15 -20.19
N ALA A 108 -24.59 0.98 -21.17
CA ALA A 108 -25.95 1.51 -21.30
C ALA A 108 -27.02 0.45 -21.60
N GLN A 109 -26.64 -0.80 -21.86
CA GLN A 109 -27.52 -1.96 -22.08
C GLN A 109 -27.66 -2.81 -20.79
N GLY A 110 -26.98 -2.44 -19.70
CA GLY A 110 -27.07 -3.16 -18.43
C GLY A 110 -26.05 -4.31 -18.29
N LYS A 111 -25.13 -4.46 -19.25
CA LYS A 111 -24.06 -5.46 -19.19
C LYS A 111 -22.92 -4.98 -18.28
N GLN A 112 -22.50 -5.82 -17.35
CA GLN A 112 -21.31 -5.56 -16.55
C GLN A 112 -20.05 -5.55 -17.41
N LEU A 113 -19.28 -4.46 -17.34
CA LEU A 113 -17.99 -4.30 -18.02
C LEU A 113 -16.83 -4.64 -17.09
N MET A 114 -16.91 -4.19 -15.83
CA MET A 114 -15.89 -4.51 -14.83
C MET A 114 -16.46 -4.45 -13.41
N THR A 115 -15.71 -5.03 -12.49
CA THR A 115 -15.88 -4.87 -11.03
C THR A 115 -14.53 -4.65 -10.37
N ALA A 116 -14.53 -3.87 -9.29
CA ALA A 116 -13.39 -3.71 -8.40
C ALA A 116 -13.88 -3.54 -6.97
N SER A 117 -13.02 -3.79 -5.98
CA SER A 117 -13.35 -3.61 -4.56
C SER A 117 -12.19 -3.05 -3.76
N GLY A 118 -12.52 -2.51 -2.58
CA GLY A 118 -11.57 -1.97 -1.64
C GLY A 118 -11.34 -0.47 -1.76
N SER A 119 -10.73 0.10 -0.71
CA SER A 119 -10.33 1.50 -0.66
C SER A 119 -8.89 1.66 -1.18
N MET A 120 -8.66 2.65 -2.01
CA MET A 120 -7.37 2.92 -2.64
C MET A 120 -7.14 4.42 -2.83
N PRO A 121 -5.89 4.89 -2.99
CA PRO A 121 -5.57 6.29 -3.31
C PRO A 121 -6.21 6.75 -4.63
N PRO A 122 -6.35 8.08 -4.87
CA PRO A 122 -6.99 8.64 -6.06
C PRO A 122 -6.42 8.13 -7.39
N ASP A 123 -5.10 8.14 -7.55
CA ASP A 123 -4.45 7.72 -8.80
C ASP A 123 -4.60 6.21 -9.03
N ASP A 124 -4.51 5.41 -7.97
CA ASP A 124 -4.73 3.96 -8.03
C ASP A 124 -6.18 3.64 -8.39
N PHE A 125 -7.14 4.44 -7.91
CA PHE A 125 -8.56 4.29 -8.25
C PHE A 125 -8.79 4.53 -9.75
N ILE A 126 -8.27 5.63 -10.29
CA ILE A 126 -8.36 5.93 -11.72
C ILE A 126 -7.73 4.81 -12.54
N ALA A 127 -6.50 4.42 -12.21
CA ALA A 127 -5.77 3.37 -12.90
C ALA A 127 -6.52 2.01 -12.86
N LYS A 128 -7.14 1.67 -11.72
CA LYS A 128 -7.95 0.44 -11.57
C LYS A 128 -9.17 0.43 -12.48
N ILE A 129 -9.87 1.57 -12.59
CA ILE A 129 -11.05 1.69 -13.48
C ILE A 129 -10.61 1.65 -14.94
N GLU A 130 -9.58 2.37 -15.34
CA GLU A 130 -9.04 2.36 -16.71
C GLU A 130 -8.58 0.97 -17.13
N SER A 131 -7.82 0.30 -16.27
CA SER A 131 -7.36 -1.07 -16.51
C SER A 131 -8.53 -2.04 -16.65
N GLY A 132 -9.54 -1.94 -15.77
CA GLY A 132 -10.71 -2.81 -15.80
C GLY A 132 -11.59 -2.64 -17.03
N LEU A 133 -11.55 -1.48 -17.68
CA LEU A 133 -12.28 -1.18 -18.92
C LEU A 133 -11.47 -1.46 -20.19
N ASN A 134 -10.19 -1.75 -20.07
CA ASN A 134 -9.36 -2.09 -21.21
C ASN A 134 -9.70 -3.51 -21.70
N PRO A 135 -10.18 -3.69 -22.94
CA PRO A 135 -10.50 -5.02 -23.47
C PRO A 135 -9.31 -5.98 -23.49
N ASP A 136 -8.10 -5.44 -23.61
CA ASP A 136 -6.86 -6.23 -23.62
C ASP A 136 -6.49 -6.76 -22.21
N HIS A 137 -7.15 -6.28 -21.14
CA HIS A 137 -6.98 -6.76 -19.77
C HIS A 137 -7.99 -7.82 -19.33
N SER A 138 -8.88 -8.30 -20.23
CA SER A 138 -9.65 -9.49 -19.91
C SER A 138 -8.72 -10.71 -19.75
N PRO A 139 -9.00 -11.64 -18.83
CA PRO A 139 -8.14 -12.80 -18.56
C PRO A 139 -7.79 -13.60 -19.81
N GLU A 140 -8.79 -13.85 -20.67
CA GLU A 140 -8.62 -14.61 -21.90
C GLU A 140 -7.72 -13.86 -22.88
N ARG A 141 -7.93 -12.55 -23.01
CA ARG A 141 -7.15 -11.73 -23.92
C ARG A 141 -5.71 -11.56 -23.46
N MET A 142 -5.45 -11.31 -22.16
CA MET A 142 -4.10 -11.26 -21.60
C MET A 142 -3.35 -12.58 -21.83
N LYS A 143 -4.00 -13.72 -21.58
CA LYS A 143 -3.43 -15.04 -21.83
C LYS A 143 -3.09 -15.24 -23.31
N GLN A 144 -3.97 -14.84 -24.22
CA GLN A 144 -3.76 -14.92 -25.65
C GLN A 144 -2.57 -14.03 -26.08
N LEU A 145 -2.57 -12.75 -25.69
CA LEU A 145 -1.51 -11.80 -26.01
C LEU A 145 -0.13 -12.27 -25.51
N TYR A 146 -0.11 -12.83 -24.28
CA TYR A 146 1.09 -13.40 -23.71
C TYR A 146 1.59 -14.62 -24.50
N ALA A 147 0.68 -15.50 -24.92
CA ALA A 147 1.00 -16.67 -25.74
C ALA A 147 1.49 -16.28 -27.15
N GLU A 148 0.96 -15.19 -27.74
CA GLU A 148 1.41 -14.58 -28.98
C GLU A 148 2.80 -13.92 -28.89
N GLY A 149 3.42 -13.93 -27.71
CA GLY A 149 4.75 -13.34 -27.48
C GLY A 149 4.75 -11.83 -27.20
N LYS A 150 3.61 -11.19 -27.00
CA LYS A 150 3.56 -9.77 -26.62
C LYS A 150 4.11 -9.59 -25.21
N ARG A 151 4.92 -8.55 -25.05
CA ARG A 151 5.68 -8.27 -23.80
C ARG A 151 5.69 -6.75 -23.52
N THR A 152 4.52 -6.12 -23.46
CA THR A 152 4.44 -4.73 -23.01
C THR A 152 4.43 -4.67 -21.48
N PRO A 153 4.99 -3.61 -20.85
CA PRO A 153 4.96 -3.44 -19.38
C PRO A 153 3.55 -3.61 -18.80
N ASP A 154 2.56 -3.00 -19.43
CA ASP A 154 1.16 -3.03 -19.03
C ASP A 154 0.57 -4.46 -19.05
N LEU A 155 0.75 -5.20 -20.15
CA LEU A 155 0.31 -6.59 -20.26
C LEU A 155 0.96 -7.46 -19.19
N ILE A 156 2.28 -7.36 -19.02
CA ILE A 156 3.03 -8.18 -18.08
C ILE A 156 2.58 -7.92 -16.64
N ASN A 157 2.46 -6.63 -16.26
CA ASN A 157 2.01 -6.26 -14.92
C ASN A 157 0.60 -6.79 -14.62
N ASN A 158 -0.35 -6.57 -15.52
CA ASN A 158 -1.74 -6.98 -15.31
C ASN A 158 -1.91 -8.51 -15.37
N TYR A 159 -1.20 -9.20 -16.27
CA TYR A 159 -1.27 -10.66 -16.37
C TYR A 159 -0.66 -11.37 -15.16
N ALA A 160 0.50 -10.90 -14.69
CA ALA A 160 1.12 -11.42 -13.48
C ALA A 160 0.22 -11.20 -12.25
N LEU A 161 -0.36 -10.00 -12.11
CA LEU A 161 -1.30 -9.68 -11.03
C LEU A 161 -2.53 -10.59 -11.09
N TYR A 162 -3.15 -10.77 -12.26
CA TYR A 162 -4.26 -11.68 -12.44
C TYR A 162 -3.92 -13.12 -12.00
N LEU A 163 -2.77 -13.65 -12.39
CA LEU A 163 -2.32 -14.97 -11.96
C LEU A 163 -2.20 -15.07 -10.43
N MET A 164 -1.63 -14.06 -9.78
CA MET A 164 -1.49 -14.02 -8.32
C MET A 164 -2.85 -13.92 -7.61
N GLU A 165 -3.80 -13.15 -8.12
CA GLU A 165 -5.17 -13.07 -7.61
C GLU A 165 -5.90 -14.42 -7.72
N GLN A 166 -5.54 -15.27 -8.71
CA GLN A 166 -6.02 -16.64 -8.84
C GLN A 166 -5.24 -17.65 -7.98
N ARG A 167 -4.42 -17.19 -7.04
CA ARG A 167 -3.54 -18.02 -6.17
C ARG A 167 -2.51 -18.84 -6.96
N LYS A 168 -2.06 -18.30 -8.08
CA LYS A 168 -1.01 -18.86 -8.95
C LYS A 168 0.26 -18.02 -8.86
N GLU A 169 0.71 -17.75 -7.63
CA GLU A 169 1.82 -16.84 -7.35
C GLU A 169 3.10 -17.25 -8.10
N ALA A 170 3.41 -18.55 -8.14
CA ALA A 170 4.61 -19.04 -8.85
C ALA A 170 4.55 -18.76 -10.37
N GLU A 171 3.37 -18.93 -10.99
CA GLU A 171 3.19 -18.61 -12.42
C GLU A 171 3.31 -17.10 -12.65
N GLY A 172 2.71 -16.30 -11.77
CA GLY A 172 2.80 -14.83 -11.83
C GLY A 172 4.24 -14.33 -11.70
N PHE A 173 4.99 -14.85 -10.71
CA PHE A 173 6.42 -14.49 -10.59
C PHE A 173 7.26 -14.96 -11.76
N LYS A 174 6.96 -16.14 -12.34
CA LYS A 174 7.64 -16.59 -13.56
C LYS A 174 7.44 -15.62 -14.72
N VAL A 175 6.23 -15.10 -14.92
CA VAL A 175 5.95 -14.07 -15.94
C VAL A 175 6.82 -12.82 -15.71
N ILE A 176 6.96 -12.38 -14.46
CA ILE A 176 7.79 -11.23 -14.09
C ILE A 176 9.28 -11.52 -14.33
N ASP A 177 9.77 -12.70 -13.94
CA ASP A 177 11.19 -13.07 -14.09
C ASP A 177 11.57 -13.22 -15.56
N ASP A 178 10.76 -13.92 -16.35
CA ASP A 178 10.97 -14.09 -17.79
C ASP A 178 11.02 -12.73 -18.50
N TYR A 179 10.12 -11.81 -18.12
CA TYR A 179 10.11 -10.46 -18.67
C TYR A 179 11.34 -9.65 -18.26
N PHE A 180 11.67 -9.62 -16.96
CA PHE A 180 12.88 -8.94 -16.48
C PHE A 180 14.12 -9.41 -17.21
N ASN A 181 14.28 -10.74 -17.37
CA ASN A 181 15.44 -11.34 -18.06
C ASN A 181 15.49 -11.02 -19.56
N SER A 182 14.34 -10.77 -20.19
CA SER A 182 14.28 -10.39 -21.61
C SER A 182 14.65 -8.93 -21.89
N LEU A 183 14.70 -8.08 -20.85
CA LEU A 183 14.94 -6.65 -21.01
C LEU A 183 16.43 -6.29 -21.02
N SER A 184 16.80 -5.32 -21.87
CA SER A 184 18.08 -4.63 -21.72
C SER A 184 18.10 -3.74 -20.48
N ASP A 185 19.28 -3.44 -19.93
CA ASP A 185 19.43 -2.59 -18.74
C ASP A 185 18.76 -1.23 -18.91
N LYS A 186 18.89 -0.61 -20.11
CA LYS A 186 18.20 0.66 -20.41
C LYS A 186 16.68 0.55 -20.23
N LYS A 187 16.08 -0.58 -20.63
CA LYS A 187 14.63 -0.80 -20.45
C LYS A 187 14.30 -1.10 -19.00
N ARG A 188 15.12 -1.89 -18.30
CA ARG A 188 14.93 -2.15 -16.85
C ARG A 188 14.88 -0.86 -16.02
N LEU A 189 15.70 0.12 -16.40
CA LEU A 189 15.81 1.42 -15.69
C LEU A 189 14.71 2.42 -16.03
N SER A 190 13.86 2.14 -17.02
CA SER A 190 12.80 3.06 -17.44
C SER A 190 11.65 3.11 -16.44
N ALA A 191 10.94 4.25 -16.41
CA ALA A 191 9.76 4.44 -15.57
C ALA A 191 8.68 3.38 -15.81
N ASP A 192 8.44 2.99 -17.07
CA ASP A 192 7.43 2.00 -17.44
C ASP A 192 7.67 0.61 -16.82
N ASN A 193 8.92 0.29 -16.48
CA ASN A 193 9.32 -0.99 -15.92
C ASN A 193 9.60 -0.93 -14.39
N ALA A 194 9.38 0.22 -13.74
CA ALA A 194 9.61 0.37 -12.31
C ALA A 194 8.77 -0.59 -11.45
N PHE A 195 7.60 -1.04 -11.94
CA PHE A 195 6.74 -2.01 -11.25
C PHE A 195 7.46 -3.33 -10.95
N LEU A 196 8.40 -3.77 -11.78
CA LEU A 196 9.23 -4.96 -11.55
C LEU A 196 9.93 -4.91 -10.19
N PHE A 197 10.35 -3.72 -9.79
CA PHE A 197 11.09 -3.47 -8.56
C PHE A 197 10.19 -3.07 -7.40
N THR A 198 9.31 -2.10 -7.63
CA THR A 198 8.47 -1.53 -6.57
C THR A 198 7.36 -2.48 -6.10
N ARG A 199 6.82 -3.31 -7.00
CA ARG A 199 5.73 -4.24 -6.68
C ARG A 199 6.21 -5.68 -6.47
N TYR A 200 7.07 -6.20 -7.33
CA TYR A 200 7.39 -7.63 -7.39
C TYR A 200 8.75 -8.02 -6.79
N THR A 201 9.57 -7.09 -6.33
CA THR A 201 10.81 -7.40 -5.60
C THR A 201 10.51 -7.42 -4.11
N LEU A 202 10.35 -8.61 -3.50
CA LEU A 202 9.85 -8.77 -2.14
C LEU A 202 10.95 -8.93 -1.08
N ASN A 203 12.15 -9.35 -1.49
CA ASN A 203 13.32 -9.55 -0.63
C ASN A 203 14.61 -9.20 -1.39
N LEU A 204 15.75 -9.27 -0.71
CA LEU A 204 17.07 -8.95 -1.28
C LEU A 204 17.70 -10.11 -2.05
N ASP A 205 17.16 -11.34 -1.99
CA ASP A 205 17.80 -12.57 -2.43
C ASP A 205 17.49 -12.96 -3.89
N ASN A 206 17.22 -11.99 -4.77
CA ASN A 206 16.89 -12.26 -6.16
C ASN A 206 17.59 -11.29 -7.13
N ASP A 207 17.61 -11.65 -8.43
CA ASP A 207 18.30 -10.86 -9.46
C ASP A 207 17.75 -9.45 -9.62
N ARG A 208 16.42 -9.26 -9.47
CA ARG A 208 15.80 -7.93 -9.53
C ARG A 208 16.29 -7.04 -8.39
N ALA A 209 16.37 -7.57 -7.17
CA ALA A 209 16.89 -6.83 -6.03
C ALA A 209 18.36 -6.46 -6.25
N ARG A 210 19.19 -7.41 -6.65
CA ARG A 210 20.62 -7.14 -6.96
C ARG A 210 20.77 -6.07 -8.03
N PHE A 211 20.00 -6.15 -9.12
CA PHE A 211 20.03 -5.14 -10.18
C PHE A 211 19.56 -3.77 -9.66
N MET A 212 18.47 -3.74 -8.90
CA MET A 212 17.89 -2.51 -8.34
C MET A 212 18.88 -1.78 -7.44
N VAL A 213 19.49 -2.51 -6.50
CA VAL A 213 20.46 -1.95 -5.55
C VAL A 213 21.71 -1.44 -6.29
N ALA A 214 22.27 -2.23 -7.23
CA ALA A 214 23.48 -1.85 -7.99
C ALA A 214 23.28 -0.67 -8.95
N ASN A 215 22.04 -0.31 -9.27
CA ASN A 215 21.73 0.72 -10.26
C ASN A 215 20.75 1.79 -9.75
N HIS A 216 20.59 1.94 -8.43
CA HIS A 216 19.52 2.75 -7.80
C HIS A 216 19.54 4.23 -8.24
N ASP A 217 20.69 4.79 -8.54
CA ASP A 217 20.91 6.16 -9.02
C ASP A 217 20.68 6.35 -10.52
N ARG A 218 20.61 5.25 -11.28
CA ARG A 218 20.50 5.23 -12.75
C ARG A 218 19.07 5.12 -13.27
N PHE A 219 18.10 4.85 -12.39
CA PHE A 219 16.69 4.81 -12.77
C PHE A 219 16.18 6.15 -13.29
N ASP A 220 15.15 6.12 -14.13
CA ASP A 220 14.45 7.32 -14.57
C ASP A 220 14.06 8.17 -13.34
N LYS A 221 14.33 9.49 -13.44
CA LYS A 221 14.12 10.44 -12.32
C LYS A 221 12.70 10.43 -11.77
N LYS A 222 11.71 10.10 -12.60
CA LYS A 222 10.30 10.00 -12.17
C LYS A 222 10.04 8.91 -11.16
N VAL A 223 10.89 7.89 -11.10
CA VAL A 223 10.70 6.71 -10.24
C VAL A 223 11.82 6.51 -9.22
N GLN A 224 12.87 7.32 -9.26
CA GLN A 224 14.03 7.17 -8.34
C GLN A 224 13.62 7.15 -6.87
N GLU A 225 12.71 8.04 -6.46
CA GLU A 225 12.25 8.09 -5.05
C GLU A 225 11.49 6.81 -4.67
N ALA A 226 10.65 6.28 -5.56
CA ALA A 226 9.93 5.02 -5.32
C ALA A 226 10.91 3.83 -5.24
N ILE A 227 11.93 3.81 -6.09
CA ILE A 227 13.01 2.80 -6.06
C ILE A 227 13.79 2.89 -4.75
N TYR A 228 14.22 4.10 -4.36
CA TYR A 228 14.93 4.30 -3.09
C TYR A 228 14.10 3.86 -1.88
N THR A 229 12.83 4.27 -1.84
CA THR A 229 11.89 3.85 -0.79
C THR A 229 11.75 2.32 -0.75
N ARG A 230 11.71 1.66 -1.91
CA ARG A 230 11.64 0.20 -1.96
C ARG A 230 12.90 -0.45 -1.42
N ILE A 231 14.07 0.03 -1.80
CA ILE A 231 15.37 -0.43 -1.27
C ILE A 231 15.38 -0.27 0.26
N GLN A 232 15.05 0.91 0.76
CA GLN A 232 14.99 1.18 2.19
C GLN A 232 14.09 0.19 2.93
N ASN A 233 12.89 -0.07 2.40
CA ASN A 233 11.95 -1.02 2.99
C ASN A 233 12.50 -2.46 2.98
N LEU A 234 13.18 -2.89 1.93
CA LEU A 234 13.76 -4.23 1.86
C LEU A 234 14.89 -4.41 2.89
N TYR A 235 15.79 -3.43 3.02
CA TYR A 235 16.85 -3.47 4.01
C TYR A 235 16.32 -3.35 5.43
N HIS A 236 15.35 -2.48 5.67
CA HIS A 236 14.67 -2.38 6.96
C HIS A 236 14.03 -3.71 7.35
N ASN A 237 13.28 -4.35 6.44
CA ASN A 237 12.67 -5.66 6.71
C ASN A 237 13.73 -6.75 6.97
N ALA A 238 14.84 -6.76 6.25
CA ALA A 238 15.93 -7.68 6.51
C ALA A 238 16.56 -7.45 7.90
N LEU A 239 16.82 -6.18 8.26
CA LEU A 239 17.36 -5.83 9.57
C LEU A 239 16.41 -6.19 10.70
N THR A 240 15.10 -6.03 10.54
CA THR A 240 14.10 -6.36 11.57
C THR A 240 14.08 -7.86 11.91
N THR A 241 14.55 -8.76 11.03
CA THR A 241 14.66 -10.19 11.35
C THR A 241 15.76 -10.45 12.39
N TYR A 242 16.83 -9.67 12.39
CA TYR A 242 17.86 -9.67 13.44
C TYR A 242 17.35 -8.98 14.69
N PHE A 243 16.80 -7.78 14.54
CA PHE A 243 16.34 -6.96 15.65
C PHE A 243 15.22 -7.60 16.48
N SER A 244 14.32 -8.34 15.84
CA SER A 244 13.26 -9.11 16.51
C SER A 244 13.70 -10.44 17.11
N GLY A 245 14.99 -10.80 16.97
CA GLY A 245 15.55 -12.07 17.46
C GLY A 245 15.20 -13.30 16.61
N TYR A 246 14.50 -13.13 15.48
CA TYR A 246 14.14 -14.26 14.62
C TYR A 246 15.37 -14.99 14.10
N GLN A 247 16.38 -14.28 13.60
CA GLN A 247 17.64 -14.87 13.13
C GLN A 247 18.44 -15.55 14.24
N MET A 248 18.28 -15.13 15.48
CA MET A 248 19.05 -15.66 16.61
C MET A 248 18.49 -16.97 17.15
N ARG A 249 17.15 -17.15 17.16
CA ARG A 249 16.49 -18.35 17.71
C ARG A 249 16.07 -19.37 16.64
N GLU A 250 15.45 -18.92 15.57
CA GLU A 250 14.85 -19.77 14.55
C GLU A 250 15.80 -20.06 13.39
N LYS A 251 16.74 -19.15 13.16
CA LYS A 251 17.83 -19.32 12.19
C LYS A 251 19.15 -19.08 12.89
N LYS A 252 20.16 -19.82 12.49
CA LYS A 252 21.50 -19.61 13.02
C LYS A 252 22.00 -18.23 12.63
N TYR A 253 22.32 -17.38 13.63
CA TYR A 253 22.95 -16.09 13.41
C TYR A 253 24.32 -16.29 12.73
N VAL A 254 24.54 -15.53 11.65
CA VAL A 254 25.81 -15.50 10.91
C VAL A 254 26.32 -14.05 10.92
N GLU A 255 27.41 -13.82 11.63
CA GLU A 255 28.02 -12.48 11.79
C GLU A 255 28.32 -11.84 10.43
N ALA A 256 28.90 -12.61 9.50
CA ALA A 256 29.28 -12.09 8.18
C ALA A 256 28.06 -11.57 7.39
N ASP A 257 26.90 -12.22 7.49
CA ASP A 257 25.68 -11.81 6.81
C ASP A 257 25.11 -10.52 7.41
N TYR A 258 25.13 -10.42 8.74
CA TYR A 258 24.71 -9.20 9.44
C TYR A 258 25.61 -8.02 9.11
N GLN A 259 26.94 -8.20 9.17
CA GLN A 259 27.91 -7.14 8.88
C GLN A 259 27.83 -6.69 7.40
N LYS A 260 27.59 -7.62 6.49
CA LYS A 260 27.31 -7.31 5.08
C LYS A 260 26.06 -6.42 4.95
N LEU A 261 24.93 -6.84 5.56
CA LEU A 261 23.68 -6.07 5.55
C LEU A 261 23.90 -4.65 6.10
N LYS A 262 24.55 -4.52 7.27
CA LYS A 262 24.84 -3.24 7.91
C LYS A 262 25.71 -2.35 7.02
N SER A 263 26.81 -2.90 6.47
CA SER A 263 27.72 -2.14 5.61
C SER A 263 27.06 -1.65 4.33
N GLU A 264 26.21 -2.46 3.70
CA GLU A 264 25.45 -2.07 2.51
C GLU A 264 24.44 -0.95 2.84
N MET A 265 23.75 -1.01 3.98
CA MET A 265 22.84 0.06 4.43
C MET A 265 23.55 1.39 4.62
N LEU A 266 24.73 1.37 5.26
CA LEU A 266 25.55 2.57 5.50
C LEU A 266 26.15 3.12 4.19
N ALA A 267 26.61 2.25 3.29
CA ALA A 267 27.17 2.65 2.00
C ALA A 267 26.11 3.33 1.09
N MET A 268 24.85 2.95 1.21
CA MET A 268 23.73 3.58 0.51
C MET A 268 23.11 4.76 1.26
N HIS A 269 23.67 5.18 2.39
CA HIS A 269 23.18 6.27 3.23
C HIS A 269 21.70 6.13 3.65
N LEU A 270 21.25 4.89 3.90
CA LEU A 270 19.87 4.65 4.32
C LEU A 270 19.59 5.22 5.72
N ASP A 271 20.63 5.40 6.53
CA ASP A 271 20.62 6.01 7.86
C ASP A 271 20.33 7.52 7.84
N GLN A 272 20.45 8.19 6.71
CA GLN A 272 20.13 9.63 6.61
C GLN A 272 18.61 9.90 6.67
N LYS A 273 17.77 8.94 6.27
CA LYS A 273 16.31 9.07 6.29
C LYS A 273 15.64 8.30 7.42
N TYR A 274 16.37 7.43 8.08
CA TYR A 274 15.85 6.60 9.15
C TYR A 274 16.97 6.29 10.17
N GLU A 275 16.71 6.54 11.46
CA GLU A 275 17.70 6.31 12.52
C GLU A 275 17.86 4.80 12.81
N TYR A 276 18.86 4.17 12.20
CA TYR A 276 19.16 2.75 12.38
C TYR A 276 20.18 2.47 13.50
N ALA A 277 20.93 3.44 13.95
CA ALA A 277 22.01 3.24 14.90
C ALA A 277 21.55 2.57 16.22
N PRO A 278 20.40 2.91 16.83
CA PRO A 278 19.89 2.19 18.00
C PRO A 278 19.61 0.72 17.72
N MET A 279 19.04 0.39 16.53
CA MET A 279 18.80 -1.02 16.15
C MET A 279 20.11 -1.79 16.01
N PHE A 280 21.13 -1.22 15.37
CA PHE A 280 22.44 -1.84 15.24
C PHE A 280 23.05 -2.12 16.62
N ARG A 281 23.06 -1.12 17.53
CA ARG A 281 23.58 -1.30 18.89
C ARG A 281 22.87 -2.41 19.65
N LEU A 282 21.54 -2.51 19.54
CA LEU A 282 20.77 -3.55 20.21
C LEU A 282 20.98 -4.94 19.61
N ILE A 283 21.11 -5.07 18.28
CA ILE A 283 21.45 -6.34 17.64
C ILE A 283 22.83 -6.82 18.12
N GLU A 284 23.83 -5.94 18.09
CA GLU A 284 25.20 -6.24 18.50
C GLU A 284 25.28 -6.58 20.00
N SER A 285 24.57 -5.82 20.83
CA SER A 285 24.43 -6.13 22.25
C SER A 285 23.79 -7.49 22.50
N ARG A 286 22.74 -7.85 21.73
CA ARG A 286 22.09 -9.16 21.91
C ARG A 286 23.03 -10.33 21.62
N VAL A 287 23.98 -10.15 20.70
CA VAL A 287 24.98 -11.15 20.35
C VAL A 287 26.11 -11.25 21.39
N ALA A 288 26.56 -10.09 21.89
CA ALA A 288 27.78 -10.01 22.74
C ALA A 288 27.48 -10.11 24.24
N ASP A 289 26.30 -9.68 24.69
CA ASP A 289 26.01 -9.47 26.11
C ASP A 289 25.11 -10.57 26.71
N ASP A 290 25.17 -10.67 28.06
CA ASP A 290 24.18 -11.47 28.82
C ASP A 290 22.80 -10.78 28.83
N ASP A 291 21.74 -11.55 29.24
CA ASP A 291 20.36 -11.09 29.25
C ASP A 291 20.12 -9.81 30.07
N ASN A 292 20.84 -9.60 31.20
CA ASN A 292 20.68 -8.42 32.03
C ASN A 292 21.34 -7.19 31.40
N THR A 293 22.55 -7.34 30.89
CA THR A 293 23.25 -6.27 30.16
C THR A 293 22.49 -5.86 28.92
N PHE A 294 21.98 -6.83 28.16
CA PHE A 294 21.14 -6.55 26.99
C PHE A 294 19.85 -5.80 27.37
N LEU A 295 19.15 -6.21 28.44
CA LEU A 295 17.94 -5.50 28.89
C LEU A 295 18.25 -4.06 29.33
N ASN A 296 19.37 -3.83 30.01
CA ASN A 296 19.82 -2.46 30.36
C ASN A 296 20.14 -1.64 29.10
N ASN A 297 20.70 -2.25 28.05
CA ASN A 297 20.92 -1.60 26.76
C ASN A 297 19.59 -1.30 26.05
N CYS A 298 18.59 -2.20 26.14
CA CYS A 298 17.23 -1.92 25.64
C CYS A 298 16.62 -0.71 26.37
N ASP A 299 16.81 -0.59 27.69
CA ASP A 299 16.34 0.55 28.47
C ASP A 299 16.95 1.88 27.99
N ARG A 300 18.26 1.89 27.79
CA ARG A 300 18.99 3.07 27.32
C ARG A 300 18.63 3.51 25.89
N GLU A 301 18.41 2.54 25.01
CA GLU A 301 18.18 2.82 23.59
C GLU A 301 16.70 3.00 23.23
N TYR A 302 15.77 2.67 24.13
CA TYR A 302 14.32 2.65 23.82
C TYR A 302 13.82 3.98 23.25
N ASP A 303 14.19 5.10 23.87
CA ASP A 303 13.73 6.42 23.43
C ASP A 303 14.41 6.93 22.16
N ASN A 304 15.54 6.31 21.78
CA ASN A 304 16.24 6.59 20.53
C ASN A 304 15.65 5.80 19.34
N LEU A 305 14.84 4.77 19.59
CA LEU A 305 14.16 4.00 18.55
C LEU A 305 12.97 4.77 17.97
N ASN A 306 12.70 4.57 16.68
CA ASN A 306 11.46 5.03 16.06
C ASN A 306 10.24 4.33 16.68
N PRO A 307 9.03 4.93 16.68
CA PRO A 307 7.85 4.36 17.33
C PRO A 307 7.52 2.93 16.86
N ARG A 308 7.71 2.64 15.55
CA ARG A 308 7.51 1.29 14.99
C ARG A 308 8.49 0.28 15.59
N ASP A 309 9.76 0.66 15.78
CA ASP A 309 10.79 -0.24 16.29
C ASP A 309 10.67 -0.42 17.80
N ARG A 310 10.19 0.59 18.55
CA ARG A 310 9.79 0.44 19.96
C ARG A 310 8.72 -0.65 20.11
N THR A 311 7.68 -0.60 19.29
CA THR A 311 6.64 -1.63 19.26
C THR A 311 7.23 -3.00 18.93
N LEU A 312 8.10 -3.08 17.93
CA LEU A 312 8.74 -4.33 17.53
C LEU A 312 9.60 -4.92 18.66
N LEU A 313 10.40 -4.09 19.36
CA LEU A 313 11.20 -4.50 20.51
C LEU A 313 10.31 -5.08 21.62
N ILE A 314 9.28 -4.35 22.03
CA ILE A 314 8.35 -4.79 23.07
C ILE A 314 7.71 -6.15 22.72
N LEU A 315 7.14 -6.28 21.53
CA LEU A 315 6.42 -7.48 21.15
C LEU A 315 7.30 -8.72 20.93
N ASN A 316 8.61 -8.52 20.80
CA ASN A 316 9.57 -9.61 20.63
C ASN A 316 10.51 -9.78 21.85
N LEU A 317 10.23 -9.10 22.94
CA LEU A 317 11.14 -9.09 24.10
C LEU A 317 11.38 -10.50 24.66
N THR A 318 10.37 -11.35 24.75
CA THR A 318 10.48 -12.76 25.20
C THR A 318 11.15 -13.69 24.17
N ARG A 319 11.23 -13.27 22.92
CA ARG A 319 12.05 -13.93 21.91
C ARG A 319 13.52 -13.58 22.07
N LEU A 320 13.80 -12.33 22.43
CA LEU A 320 15.14 -11.83 22.66
C LEU A 320 15.71 -12.31 24.00
N ILE A 321 14.91 -12.29 25.06
CA ILE A 321 15.30 -12.73 26.42
C ILE A 321 14.30 -13.78 26.88
N GLU A 322 14.79 -14.95 27.23
CA GLU A 322 13.96 -16.01 27.79
C GLU A 322 13.61 -15.71 29.26
N PRO A 323 12.33 -15.72 29.65
CA PRO A 323 11.92 -15.51 31.05
C PRO A 323 12.19 -16.77 31.91
N LYS A 324 13.46 -17.10 32.13
CA LYS A 324 13.94 -18.37 32.75
C LYS A 324 13.53 -18.54 34.20
N ASP A 325 13.43 -17.44 34.94
CA ASP A 325 13.14 -17.44 36.37
C ASP A 325 12.30 -16.23 36.76
N GLN A 326 11.82 -16.23 38.00
CA GLN A 326 10.93 -15.18 38.50
C GLN A 326 11.58 -13.79 38.50
N ALA A 327 12.91 -13.72 38.71
CA ALA A 327 13.63 -12.45 38.69
C ALA A 327 13.65 -11.86 37.28
N MET A 328 13.88 -12.65 36.24
CA MET A 328 13.85 -12.20 34.85
C MET A 328 12.43 -11.90 34.41
N LYS A 329 11.43 -12.73 34.77
CA LYS A 329 9.99 -12.45 34.53
C LYS A 329 9.62 -11.05 35.08
N GLN A 330 10.03 -10.74 36.32
CA GLN A 330 9.78 -9.43 36.95
C GLN A 330 10.45 -8.25 36.23
N LYS A 331 11.70 -8.42 35.77
CA LYS A 331 12.44 -7.38 35.02
C LYS A 331 11.76 -7.10 33.66
N LEU A 332 11.40 -8.13 32.91
CA LEU A 332 10.71 -7.98 31.63
C LEU A 332 9.33 -7.33 31.79
N SER A 333 8.58 -7.76 32.81
CA SER A 333 7.29 -7.14 33.14
C SER A 333 7.45 -5.65 33.49
N THR A 334 8.40 -5.31 34.32
CA THR A 334 8.69 -3.91 34.71
C THR A 334 9.08 -3.09 33.47
N PHE A 335 9.96 -3.61 32.62
CA PHE A 335 10.36 -2.94 31.37
C PHE A 335 9.16 -2.62 30.48
N ILE A 336 8.23 -3.55 30.28
CA ILE A 336 7.02 -3.33 29.46
C ILE A 336 6.08 -2.34 30.12
N ARG A 337 5.77 -2.54 31.43
CA ARG A 337 4.77 -1.72 32.17
C ARG A 337 5.15 -0.25 32.21
N THR A 338 6.43 0.06 32.43
CA THR A 338 6.92 1.45 32.47
C THR A 338 6.79 2.19 31.15
N ARG A 339 6.54 1.47 30.03
CA ARG A 339 6.44 2.03 28.68
C ARG A 339 5.04 2.02 28.09
N LEU A 340 4.05 1.48 28.80
CA LEU A 340 2.66 1.41 28.29
C LEU A 340 2.11 2.78 27.88
N ALA A 341 2.45 3.84 28.61
CA ALA A 341 2.01 5.20 28.30
C ALA A 341 2.56 5.77 27.00
N THR A 342 3.62 5.17 26.42
CA THR A 342 4.23 5.60 25.15
C THR A 342 3.69 4.85 23.93
N MET A 343 2.78 3.89 24.13
CA MET A 343 2.26 3.00 23.10
C MET A 343 0.91 3.46 22.59
N ASP A 344 0.59 3.11 21.35
CA ASP A 344 -0.77 3.22 20.80
C ASP A 344 -1.69 2.12 21.37
N GLY A 345 -3.02 2.30 21.25
CA GLY A 345 -4.01 1.40 21.83
C GLY A 345 -3.91 -0.06 21.35
N ASN A 346 -3.51 -0.30 20.11
CA ASN A 346 -3.31 -1.67 19.59
C ASN A 346 -2.08 -2.30 20.24
N THR A 347 -0.99 -1.55 20.31
CA THR A 347 0.26 -2.01 20.95
C THR A 347 0.05 -2.29 22.44
N ILE A 348 -0.72 -1.45 23.18
CA ILE A 348 -1.09 -1.71 24.58
C ILE A 348 -1.82 -3.04 24.71
N SER A 349 -2.80 -3.34 23.85
CA SER A 349 -3.54 -4.61 23.88
C SER A 349 -2.64 -5.82 23.66
N LEU A 350 -1.67 -5.72 22.74
CA LEU A 350 -0.69 -6.77 22.47
C LEU A 350 0.31 -6.93 23.63
N ALA A 351 0.80 -5.83 24.19
CA ALA A 351 1.68 -5.82 25.35
C ALA A 351 1.00 -6.40 26.59
N GLY A 352 -0.30 -6.18 26.77
CA GLY A 352 -1.10 -6.80 27.84
C GLY A 352 -1.08 -8.32 27.76
N ARG A 353 -1.33 -8.89 26.58
CA ARG A 353 -1.25 -10.34 26.38
C ARG A 353 0.16 -10.92 26.61
N LEU A 354 1.18 -10.14 26.24
CA LEU A 354 2.56 -10.54 26.51
C LEU A 354 2.87 -10.52 28.01
N LEU A 355 2.39 -9.52 28.76
CA LEU A 355 2.51 -9.46 30.20
C LEU A 355 1.80 -10.63 30.88
N ASP A 356 0.58 -10.97 30.46
CA ASP A 356 -0.17 -12.14 30.97
C ASP A 356 0.67 -13.43 30.79
N SER A 357 1.33 -13.57 29.63
CA SER A 357 2.19 -14.73 29.34
C SER A 357 3.47 -14.76 30.20
N ILE A 358 4.08 -13.61 30.50
CA ILE A 358 5.30 -13.50 31.32
C ILE A 358 4.97 -13.77 32.80
N GLU A 359 3.84 -13.23 33.27
CA GLU A 359 3.42 -13.24 34.68
C GLU A 359 2.61 -14.48 35.06
N ALA A 360 2.22 -15.32 34.07
CA ALA A 360 1.56 -16.58 34.36
C ALA A 360 2.37 -17.39 35.39
N LYS A 361 1.66 -17.89 36.43
CA LYS A 361 2.25 -18.83 37.39
C LYS A 361 2.39 -20.18 36.68
N ASP A 362 3.54 -20.80 36.81
CA ASP A 362 3.80 -22.16 36.35
C ASP A 362 2.89 -23.16 37.07
#